data_110a9306494c404c00252cd20231f8ec
#
_entry.id   110a9306494c404c00252cd20231f8ec
#
_cell.length_a   1.000
_cell.length_b   1.000
_cell.length_c   1.000
_cell.angle_alpha   90.00
_cell.angle_beta   90.00
_cell.angle_gamma   90.00
#
_symmetry.space_group_name_H-M   'P 1'
#
loop_
_entity.id
_entity.type
_entity.pdbx_description
1 polymer ?
#
loop_
_entity_poly.entity_id
_entity_poly.type
_entity_poly.pdbx_seq_one_letter_code
_entity_poly.pdbx_strand_id
1 'polypeptide(L)'
;MCQINTDPMKSQMGYLEVVIPPDFIPEETSGDIMVPEGGTAKVTCRAQGQPPPRIMWRREDGSDIVIRQSNGTKTKVTVFEEENLTLPKISRSDMGAYLCIASNGVPPSVSKRIVLRVHFHPVIQVPNQLVGAPLGSDVTLECYVESSPRSINYWVRDSNEMVISSSKYEVINTVTSAYESRMILTVRGLTSEDVGGYRCVAKNSLGEVDSIIRLYEIPGPTIRNTSPDYKRDEFSTPIEGPDNQFGSAERPDDEDERDSVTDNLEELQNISSPLDNATYKNKTDVGDKQNFSNKIRKIINKLEIEEEQLGTNRSYDLHSVRAFILALLTAPVICHLLNYVT
;
A
#
# COMPACT_ATOMS: atom_id res chain seq x y z
N MET A 1 34.39 20.00 47.03
CA MET A 1 35.44 19.48 47.93
C MET A 1 34.87 19.40 49.34
N CYS A 2 34.97 18.25 49.98
CA CYS A 2 34.63 18.06 51.40
C CYS A 2 35.94 18.03 52.18
N GLN A 3 36.01 18.79 53.29
CA GLN A 3 37.25 18.96 54.07
C GLN A 3 36.89 18.79 55.56
N ILE A 4 37.78 18.07 56.25
CA ILE A 4 37.65 17.85 57.70
C ILE A 4 38.88 18.43 58.34
N ASN A 5 38.69 19.34 59.37
CA ASN A 5 39.78 19.95 60.13
C ASN A 5 40.27 18.94 61.17
N THR A 6 41.17 18.07 60.70
CA THR A 6 41.94 17.14 61.55
C THR A 6 43.42 17.44 61.41
N ASP A 7 44.24 16.98 62.31
CA ASP A 7 45.71 17.09 62.17
C ASP A 7 46.28 15.70 61.85
N PRO A 8 46.79 15.42 60.61
CA PRO A 8 46.75 16.30 59.45
C PRO A 8 45.36 16.44 58.82
N MET A 9 45.11 17.59 58.15
CA MET A 9 43.86 17.91 57.47
C MET A 9 43.53 16.88 56.40
N LYS A 10 42.29 16.37 56.35
CA LYS A 10 41.79 15.42 55.36
C LYS A 10 40.83 16.12 54.43
N SER A 11 41.02 15.97 53.11
CA SER A 11 40.09 16.50 52.12
C SER A 11 39.76 15.43 51.07
N GLN A 12 38.54 15.44 50.56
CA GLN A 12 38.07 14.62 49.49
C GLN A 12 37.43 15.50 48.42
N MET A 13 37.81 15.34 47.18
CA MET A 13 37.17 15.97 46.03
C MET A 13 36.12 15.04 45.44
N GLY A 14 34.92 15.55 45.20
CA GLY A 14 33.88 14.95 44.39
C GLY A 14 33.76 15.77 43.10
N TYR A 15 33.50 15.07 42.00
CA TYR A 15 33.20 15.68 40.71
C TYR A 15 31.71 15.54 40.47
N LEU A 16 31.08 16.64 40.06
CA LEU A 16 29.70 16.65 39.60
C LEU A 16 29.70 16.83 38.10
N GLU A 17 29.27 15.81 37.39
CA GLU A 17 29.09 15.84 35.94
C GLU A 17 27.63 16.18 35.63
N VAL A 18 27.43 17.25 34.85
CA VAL A 18 26.10 17.68 34.40
C VAL A 18 25.82 17.09 33.07
N VAL A 19 24.75 16.31 32.94
CA VAL A 19 24.29 15.71 31.68
C VAL A 19 23.08 16.47 31.18
N ILE A 20 22.98 16.59 29.83
CA ILE A 20 21.91 17.28 29.13
C ILE A 20 21.35 16.31 28.08
N PRO A 21 20.04 16.02 28.09
CA PRO A 21 19.45 15.15 27.06
C PRO A 21 19.58 15.79 25.66
N PRO A 22 19.46 14.98 24.59
CA PRO A 22 19.52 15.48 23.22
C PRO A 22 18.37 16.43 22.90
N ASP A 23 18.67 17.50 22.16
CA ASP A 23 17.68 18.37 21.53
C ASP A 23 18.16 18.75 20.13
N PHE A 24 17.22 18.86 19.15
CA PHE A 24 17.57 19.24 17.79
C PHE A 24 17.87 20.73 17.70
N ILE A 25 18.83 21.05 16.79
CA ILE A 25 19.12 22.43 16.38
C ILE A 25 18.27 22.70 15.14
N PRO A 26 17.14 23.46 15.26
CA PRO A 26 16.17 23.61 14.16
C PRO A 26 16.77 24.24 12.90
N GLU A 27 17.68 25.20 13.05
CA GLU A 27 18.30 25.96 11.96
C GLU A 27 19.28 25.10 11.15
N GLU A 28 19.84 24.06 11.76
CA GLU A 28 20.82 23.18 11.17
C GLU A 28 20.24 21.80 10.79
N THR A 29 18.95 21.59 11.07
CA THR A 29 18.26 20.33 10.78
C THR A 29 17.28 20.51 9.64
N SER A 30 17.44 19.73 8.55
CA SER A 30 16.58 19.78 7.37
C SER A 30 15.11 19.52 7.70
N GLY A 31 14.22 20.17 6.94
CA GLY A 31 12.80 19.86 6.86
C GLY A 31 12.51 18.84 5.74
N ASP A 32 11.23 18.74 5.36
CA ASP A 32 10.79 17.95 4.20
C ASP A 32 11.47 18.45 2.94
N ILE A 33 11.87 17.51 2.07
CA ILE A 33 12.59 17.82 0.84
C ILE A 33 11.88 17.23 -0.39
N MET A 34 12.05 17.92 -1.51
CA MET A 34 11.57 17.50 -2.83
C MET A 34 12.75 17.47 -3.80
N VAL A 35 12.92 16.37 -4.51
CA VAL A 35 14.04 16.15 -5.43
C VAL A 35 13.51 15.51 -6.71
N PRO A 36 13.98 15.94 -7.91
CA PRO A 36 13.64 15.25 -9.15
C PRO A 36 14.25 13.83 -9.17
N GLU A 37 13.57 12.88 -9.80
CA GLU A 37 14.08 11.52 -9.99
C GLU A 37 15.45 11.54 -10.71
N GLY A 38 16.38 10.73 -10.25
CA GLY A 38 17.76 10.73 -10.72
C GLY A 38 18.65 11.81 -10.08
N GLY A 39 18.09 12.75 -9.33
CA GLY A 39 18.82 13.78 -8.59
C GLY A 39 19.50 13.24 -7.34
N THR A 40 20.04 14.16 -6.52
CA THR A 40 20.68 13.84 -5.23
C THR A 40 19.89 14.48 -4.10
N ALA A 41 19.42 13.67 -3.17
CA ALA A 41 18.85 14.13 -1.91
C ALA A 41 19.94 14.27 -0.86
N LYS A 42 19.98 15.42 -0.19
CA LYS A 42 20.87 15.65 0.95
C LYS A 42 20.05 16.18 2.11
N VAL A 43 20.07 15.45 3.21
CA VAL A 43 19.41 15.83 4.46
C VAL A 43 20.43 15.85 5.58
N THR A 44 20.35 16.87 6.41
CA THR A 44 21.22 17.07 7.56
C THR A 44 20.40 17.03 8.83
N CYS A 45 20.92 16.43 9.86
CA CYS A 45 20.32 16.40 11.17
C CYS A 45 21.37 16.70 12.23
N ARG A 46 21.13 17.72 13.06
CA ARG A 46 22.03 18.09 14.14
C ARG A 46 21.30 18.25 15.45
N ALA A 47 21.95 17.79 16.50
CA ALA A 47 21.45 17.89 17.86
C ALA A 47 22.55 18.32 18.81
N GLN A 48 22.14 18.95 19.91
CA GLN A 48 22.99 19.34 21.02
C GLN A 48 22.62 18.54 22.28
N GLY A 49 23.57 18.39 23.18
CA GLY A 49 23.38 17.67 24.45
C GLY A 49 24.74 17.37 25.10
N GLN A 50 24.69 16.87 26.31
CA GLN A 50 25.91 16.52 27.05
C GLN A 50 25.72 15.14 27.69
N PRO A 51 26.47 14.11 27.28
CA PRO A 51 27.49 14.05 26.21
C PRO A 51 26.94 14.40 24.82
N PRO A 52 27.82 14.68 23.81
CA PRO A 52 27.39 14.96 22.44
C PRO A 52 26.52 13.82 21.87
N PRO A 53 25.33 14.14 21.31
CA PRO A 53 24.42 13.12 20.78
C PRO A 53 24.99 12.41 19.56
N ARG A 54 24.70 11.12 19.45
CA ARG A 54 24.87 10.35 18.21
C ARG A 54 23.62 10.49 17.36
N ILE A 55 23.80 10.74 16.07
CA ILE A 55 22.74 10.86 15.09
C ILE A 55 22.64 9.55 14.30
N MET A 56 21.42 9.04 14.16
CA MET A 56 21.13 7.88 13.33
C MET A 56 19.86 8.10 12.50
N TRP A 57 19.88 7.56 11.28
CA TRP A 57 18.77 7.61 10.34
C TRP A 57 18.19 6.23 10.13
N ARG A 58 16.88 6.16 10.03
CA ARG A 58 16.15 4.97 9.58
C ARG A 58 14.91 5.38 8.80
N ARG A 59 14.37 4.49 7.99
CA ARG A 59 13.08 4.70 7.36
C ARG A 59 11.95 4.41 8.36
N GLU A 60 10.88 5.20 8.27
CA GLU A 60 9.71 5.04 9.15
C GLU A 60 8.96 3.72 8.87
N ASP A 61 8.93 3.28 7.60
CA ASP A 61 8.31 2.03 7.16
C ASP A 61 9.12 0.76 7.50
N GLY A 62 10.28 0.90 8.14
CA GLY A 62 11.17 -0.20 8.51
C GLY A 62 11.97 -0.79 7.35
N SER A 63 11.83 -0.29 6.13
CA SER A 63 12.63 -0.73 4.99
C SER A 63 14.07 -0.17 5.04
N ASP A 64 14.97 -0.77 4.25
CA ASP A 64 16.36 -0.35 4.21
C ASP A 64 16.55 1.00 3.49
N ILE A 65 17.51 1.79 3.95
CA ILE A 65 18.04 2.95 3.23
C ILE A 65 18.99 2.44 2.15
N VAL A 66 18.75 2.79 0.88
CA VAL A 66 19.57 2.38 -0.26
C VAL A 66 20.57 3.46 -0.59
N ILE A 67 21.85 3.24 -0.25
CA ILE A 67 22.94 4.15 -0.57
C ILE A 67 23.58 3.69 -1.88
N ARG A 68 23.57 4.57 -2.90
CA ARG A 68 24.17 4.31 -4.22
C ARG A 68 25.54 4.98 -4.28
N GLN A 69 26.57 4.20 -4.50
CA GLN A 69 27.92 4.71 -4.68
C GLN A 69 28.16 5.14 -6.14
N SER A 70 29.16 5.96 -6.36
CA SER A 70 29.54 6.44 -7.71
C SER A 70 29.93 5.31 -8.68
N ASN A 71 30.45 4.19 -8.16
CA ASN A 71 30.79 2.98 -8.92
C ASN A 71 29.56 2.13 -9.31
N GLY A 72 28.32 2.55 -8.97
CA GLY A 72 27.09 1.83 -9.26
C GLY A 72 26.69 0.80 -8.20
N THR A 73 27.53 0.55 -7.19
CA THR A 73 27.21 -0.36 -6.08
C THR A 73 26.07 0.21 -5.25
N LYS A 74 25.11 -0.65 -4.87
CA LYS A 74 23.98 -0.32 -3.97
C LYS A 74 24.22 -1.02 -2.65
N THR A 75 24.36 -0.25 -1.59
CA THR A 75 24.44 -0.75 -0.21
C THR A 75 23.11 -0.51 0.47
N LYS A 76 22.55 -1.53 1.10
CA LYS A 76 21.32 -1.44 1.90
C LYS A 76 21.71 -1.42 3.36
N VAL A 77 21.20 -0.45 4.10
CA VAL A 77 21.45 -0.30 5.53
C VAL A 77 20.11 -0.02 6.24
N THR A 78 19.87 -0.72 7.33
CA THR A 78 18.67 -0.49 8.17
C THR A 78 18.82 0.79 9.00
N VAL A 79 20.05 1.08 9.40
CA VAL A 79 20.44 2.28 10.17
C VAL A 79 21.67 2.90 9.54
N PHE A 80 21.66 4.22 9.41
CA PHE A 80 22.79 4.99 8.91
C PHE A 80 23.22 6.00 10.00
N GLU A 81 24.49 5.95 10.42
CA GLU A 81 25.01 6.66 11.61
C GLU A 81 25.91 7.83 11.20
N GLU A 82 25.34 8.88 10.64
CA GLU A 82 26.02 10.16 10.35
C GLU A 82 25.01 11.31 10.44
N GLU A 83 25.51 12.54 10.62
CA GLU A 83 24.68 13.75 10.61
C GLU A 83 24.09 14.05 9.23
N ASN A 84 24.84 13.73 8.16
CA ASN A 84 24.47 14.04 6.78
C ASN A 84 24.15 12.76 6.01
N LEU A 85 22.88 12.54 5.71
CA LEU A 85 22.44 11.48 4.82
C LEU A 85 22.39 12.01 3.39
N THR A 86 23.25 11.49 2.51
CA THR A 86 23.30 11.82 1.09
C THR A 86 22.89 10.63 0.25
N LEU A 87 21.81 10.79 -0.53
CA LEU A 87 21.26 9.76 -1.41
C LEU A 87 21.38 10.20 -2.87
N PRO A 88 22.45 9.79 -3.58
CA PRO A 88 22.63 10.12 -5.00
C PRO A 88 21.76 9.22 -5.89
N LYS A 89 21.41 9.71 -7.09
CA LYS A 89 20.60 9.00 -8.08
C LYS A 89 19.30 8.46 -7.48
N ILE A 90 18.57 9.37 -6.82
CA ILE A 90 17.33 9.05 -6.13
C ILE A 90 16.31 8.44 -7.09
N SER A 91 15.56 7.45 -6.64
CA SER A 91 14.46 6.85 -7.41
C SER A 91 13.14 6.99 -6.67
N ARG A 92 12.03 6.76 -7.35
CA ARG A 92 10.68 6.81 -6.76
C ARG A 92 10.52 5.84 -5.58
N SER A 93 11.23 4.72 -5.56
CA SER A 93 11.24 3.77 -4.44
C SER A 93 11.92 4.30 -3.17
N ASP A 94 12.71 5.37 -3.28
CA ASP A 94 13.33 6.01 -2.11
C ASP A 94 12.40 7.02 -1.42
N MET A 95 11.22 7.30 -2.01
CA MET A 95 10.20 8.15 -1.38
C MET A 95 9.77 7.58 -0.03
N GLY A 96 9.43 8.47 0.88
CA GLY A 96 8.92 8.10 2.18
C GLY A 96 9.45 8.98 3.30
N ALA A 97 9.14 8.59 4.52
CA ALA A 97 9.57 9.30 5.71
C ALA A 97 10.84 8.68 6.29
N TYR A 98 11.80 9.53 6.55
CA TYR A 98 13.06 9.22 7.21
C TYR A 98 13.01 9.80 8.62
N LEU A 99 13.40 9.00 9.60
CA LEU A 99 13.50 9.41 10.98
C LEU A 99 14.97 9.69 11.31
N CYS A 100 15.27 10.93 11.64
CA CYS A 100 16.51 11.28 12.31
C CYS A 100 16.31 11.08 13.82
N ILE A 101 17.19 10.32 14.46
CA ILE A 101 17.14 10.01 15.89
C ILE A 101 18.42 10.49 16.53
N ALA A 102 18.32 11.30 17.58
CA ALA A 102 19.44 11.76 18.38
C ALA A 102 19.41 11.11 19.77
N SER A 103 20.54 10.52 20.20
CA SER A 103 20.68 9.86 21.48
C SER A 103 22.09 10.05 22.05
N ASN A 104 22.18 10.30 23.35
CA ASN A 104 23.46 10.42 24.08
C ASN A 104 23.50 9.58 25.36
N GLY A 105 22.55 8.63 25.52
CA GLY A 105 22.42 7.84 26.73
C GLY A 105 21.67 8.54 27.88
N VAL A 106 21.34 9.82 27.73
CA VAL A 106 20.53 10.59 28.68
C VAL A 106 19.10 10.67 28.14
N PRO A 107 18.11 10.11 28.82
CA PRO A 107 16.72 10.15 28.36
C PRO A 107 16.08 11.54 28.53
N PRO A 108 15.11 11.90 27.63
CA PRO A 108 14.61 11.13 26.50
C PRO A 108 15.51 11.29 25.25
N SER A 109 15.61 10.24 24.41
CA SER A 109 16.08 10.41 23.04
C SER A 109 15.02 11.13 22.21
N VAL A 110 15.43 11.92 21.22
CA VAL A 110 14.52 12.68 20.37
C VAL A 110 14.58 12.17 18.91
N SER A 111 13.46 12.31 18.20
CA SER A 111 13.39 11.95 16.78
C SER A 111 12.68 13.04 15.98
N LYS A 112 13.20 13.29 14.75
CA LYS A 112 12.58 14.20 13.77
C LYS A 112 12.23 13.43 12.51
N ARG A 113 11.00 13.58 12.06
CA ARG A 113 10.48 13.00 10.84
C ARG A 113 10.71 13.96 9.67
N ILE A 114 11.35 13.47 8.59
CA ILE A 114 11.63 14.22 7.37
C ILE A 114 11.08 13.42 6.20
N VAL A 115 10.19 14.04 5.40
CA VAL A 115 9.58 13.38 4.23
C VAL A 115 10.39 13.71 2.98
N LEU A 116 10.88 12.66 2.32
CA LEU A 116 11.49 12.75 1.00
C LEU A 116 10.42 12.51 -0.07
N ARG A 117 10.20 13.50 -0.93
CA ARG A 117 9.35 13.41 -2.12
C ARG A 117 10.20 13.42 -3.37
N VAL A 118 9.96 12.47 -4.26
CA VAL A 118 10.63 12.39 -5.56
C VAL A 118 9.66 12.83 -6.64
N HIS A 119 10.04 13.80 -7.47
CA HIS A 119 9.22 14.33 -8.54
C HIS A 119 9.62 13.68 -9.86
N PHE A 120 8.62 13.22 -10.63
CA PHE A 120 8.79 12.65 -11.96
C PHE A 120 7.53 12.80 -12.82
N HIS A 121 7.73 12.74 -14.14
CA HIS A 121 6.65 12.76 -15.13
C HIS A 121 5.70 11.57 -14.93
N PRO A 122 4.43 11.70 -15.30
CA PRO A 122 3.53 10.55 -15.34
C PRO A 122 4.09 9.44 -16.23
N VAL A 123 3.92 8.21 -15.81
CA VAL A 123 4.23 7.01 -16.58
C VAL A 123 2.98 6.15 -16.58
N ILE A 124 2.56 5.69 -17.76
CA ILE A 124 1.39 4.83 -17.92
C ILE A 124 1.86 3.44 -18.35
N GLN A 125 1.39 2.43 -17.65
CA GLN A 125 1.55 1.03 -18.00
C GLN A 125 0.18 0.45 -18.32
N VAL A 126 0.08 -0.18 -19.51
CA VAL A 126 -1.14 -0.81 -19.98
C VAL A 126 -0.91 -2.32 -20.05
N PRO A 127 -1.61 -3.12 -19.23
CA PRO A 127 -1.45 -4.57 -19.23
C PRO A 127 -1.84 -5.19 -20.57
N ASN A 128 -2.96 -4.69 -21.16
CA ASN A 128 -3.53 -5.21 -22.40
C ASN A 128 -3.83 -4.04 -23.35
N GLN A 129 -3.02 -3.89 -24.39
CA GLN A 129 -3.23 -2.86 -25.42
C GLN A 129 -4.32 -3.22 -26.43
N LEU A 130 -4.72 -4.49 -26.47
CA LEU A 130 -5.72 -5.01 -27.38
C LEU A 130 -6.71 -5.87 -26.58
N VAL A 131 -7.96 -5.43 -26.51
CA VAL A 131 -9.03 -6.10 -25.75
C VAL A 131 -10.17 -6.47 -26.68
N GLY A 132 -10.53 -7.75 -26.72
CA GLY A 132 -11.66 -8.23 -27.51
C GLY A 132 -12.83 -8.61 -26.60
N ALA A 133 -14.05 -8.26 -27.03
CA ALA A 133 -15.26 -8.62 -26.32
C ALA A 133 -16.43 -8.87 -27.31
N PRO A 134 -17.37 -9.79 -27.01
CA PRO A 134 -18.57 -9.97 -27.83
C PRO A 134 -19.56 -8.81 -27.62
N LEU A 135 -20.31 -8.48 -28.66
CA LEU A 135 -21.38 -7.47 -28.56
C LEU A 135 -22.39 -7.84 -27.46
N GLY A 136 -22.90 -6.85 -26.77
CA GLY A 136 -23.85 -7.00 -25.66
C GLY A 136 -23.20 -7.33 -24.32
N SER A 137 -21.91 -7.64 -24.26
CA SER A 137 -21.17 -7.89 -23.01
C SER A 137 -20.60 -6.61 -22.41
N ASP A 138 -20.27 -6.66 -21.12
CA ASP A 138 -19.52 -5.62 -20.43
C ASP A 138 -18.04 -5.89 -20.58
N VAL A 139 -17.24 -4.84 -20.80
CA VAL A 139 -15.79 -4.93 -20.96
C VAL A 139 -15.08 -3.91 -20.10
N THR A 140 -14.00 -4.32 -19.44
CA THR A 140 -13.20 -3.46 -18.57
C THR A 140 -11.81 -3.24 -19.14
N LEU A 141 -11.41 -1.97 -19.23
CA LEU A 141 -10.11 -1.50 -19.66
C LEU A 141 -9.36 -0.94 -18.45
N GLU A 142 -8.04 -1.17 -18.37
CA GLU A 142 -7.25 -0.78 -17.22
C GLU A 142 -5.94 -0.13 -17.62
N CYS A 143 -5.56 0.94 -16.87
CA CYS A 143 -4.26 1.58 -16.95
C CYS A 143 -3.70 1.78 -15.53
N TYR A 144 -2.41 1.54 -15.37
CA TYR A 144 -1.67 1.85 -14.16
C TYR A 144 -0.85 3.10 -14.40
N VAL A 145 -0.96 4.05 -13.48
CA VAL A 145 -0.31 5.35 -13.60
C VAL A 145 0.60 5.56 -12.40
N GLU A 146 1.86 5.87 -12.67
CA GLU A 146 2.80 6.36 -11.66
C GLU A 146 3.09 7.83 -11.92
N SER A 147 2.96 8.68 -10.92
CA SER A 147 3.20 10.12 -11.05
C SER A 147 3.50 10.79 -9.71
N SER A 148 4.40 11.76 -9.73
CA SER A 148 4.66 12.64 -8.59
C SER A 148 5.13 14.03 -9.09
N PRO A 149 4.39 15.10 -8.81
CA PRO A 149 3.09 15.18 -8.11
C PRO A 149 2.00 14.32 -8.77
N ARG A 150 0.94 14.01 -8.01
CA ARG A 150 -0.18 13.23 -8.54
C ARG A 150 -0.74 13.84 -9.80
N SER A 151 -1.03 12.99 -10.78
CA SER A 151 -1.64 13.37 -12.05
C SER A 151 -3.16 13.44 -11.97
N ILE A 152 -3.73 14.26 -12.84
CA ILE A 152 -5.14 14.21 -13.22
C ILE A 152 -5.24 13.13 -14.29
N ASN A 153 -6.08 12.13 -14.05
CA ASN A 153 -6.22 10.95 -14.89
C ASN A 153 -7.63 10.90 -15.49
N TYR A 154 -7.72 10.71 -16.82
CA TYR A 154 -8.99 10.65 -17.52
C TYR A 154 -8.90 9.79 -18.78
N TRP A 155 -10.06 9.35 -19.27
CA TRP A 155 -10.18 8.55 -20.48
C TRP A 155 -10.70 9.39 -21.64
N VAL A 156 -10.16 9.13 -22.85
CA VAL A 156 -10.54 9.81 -24.10
C VAL A 156 -10.73 8.76 -25.20
N ARG A 157 -11.77 8.91 -26.01
CA ARG A 157 -11.98 8.08 -27.22
C ARG A 157 -11.11 8.58 -28.38
N ASP A 158 -10.99 7.77 -29.45
CA ASP A 158 -10.31 8.16 -30.69
C ASP A 158 -10.90 9.43 -31.30
N SER A 159 -12.18 9.73 -31.06
CA SER A 159 -12.86 10.97 -31.44
C SER A 159 -12.38 12.21 -30.67
N ASN A 160 -11.43 12.08 -29.75
CA ASN A 160 -11.00 13.09 -28.78
C ASN A 160 -12.10 13.51 -27.78
N GLU A 161 -13.14 12.73 -27.65
CA GLU A 161 -14.19 12.93 -26.68
C GLU A 161 -13.81 12.33 -25.31
N MET A 162 -13.99 13.12 -24.25
CA MET A 162 -13.71 12.64 -22.89
C MET A 162 -14.79 11.66 -22.44
N VAL A 163 -14.38 10.51 -21.94
CA VAL A 163 -15.29 9.50 -21.39
C VAL A 163 -15.64 9.87 -19.95
N ILE A 164 -16.92 10.14 -19.71
CA ILE A 164 -17.46 10.51 -18.41
C ILE A 164 -18.36 9.36 -17.91
N SER A 165 -18.40 9.16 -16.59
CA SER A 165 -19.27 8.15 -15.98
C SER A 165 -20.75 8.42 -16.32
N SER A 166 -21.42 7.37 -16.82
CA SER A 166 -22.81 7.40 -17.27
C SER A 166 -23.44 6.00 -17.09
N SER A 167 -24.65 5.80 -17.58
CA SER A 167 -25.24 4.44 -17.65
C SER A 167 -24.45 3.49 -18.55
N LYS A 168 -23.74 4.02 -19.57
CA LYS A 168 -22.93 3.28 -20.53
C LYS A 168 -21.49 3.07 -20.06
N TYR A 169 -20.90 4.07 -19.43
CA TYR A 169 -19.49 4.08 -19.02
C TYR A 169 -19.37 4.21 -17.51
N GLU A 170 -18.59 3.36 -16.90
CA GLU A 170 -18.20 3.49 -15.50
C GLU A 170 -16.71 3.78 -15.41
N VAL A 171 -16.35 4.97 -14.88
CA VAL A 171 -14.95 5.40 -14.74
C VAL A 171 -14.58 5.42 -13.27
N ILE A 172 -13.58 4.63 -12.90
CA ILE A 172 -13.06 4.54 -11.53
C ILE A 172 -11.57 4.86 -11.54
N ASN A 173 -11.16 5.78 -10.69
CA ASN A 173 -9.75 6.10 -10.43
C ASN A 173 -9.43 5.76 -8.97
N THR A 174 -8.58 4.76 -8.75
CA THR A 174 -8.19 4.31 -7.41
C THR A 174 -6.73 4.66 -7.15
N VAL A 175 -6.48 5.25 -5.98
CA VAL A 175 -5.11 5.50 -5.50
C VAL A 175 -4.61 4.26 -4.79
N THR A 176 -3.49 3.71 -5.25
CA THR A 176 -2.91 2.47 -4.73
C THR A 176 -1.76 2.75 -3.77
N SER A 177 -0.93 3.76 -4.07
CA SER A 177 0.19 4.15 -3.20
C SER A 177 0.43 5.66 -3.21
N ALA A 178 1.55 6.12 -2.64
CA ALA A 178 1.91 7.54 -2.62
C ALA A 178 2.03 8.16 -4.02
N TYR A 179 2.42 7.37 -5.02
CA TYR A 179 2.64 7.81 -6.41
C TYR A 179 1.96 6.94 -7.46
N GLU A 180 1.27 5.86 -7.07
CA GLU A 180 0.58 4.95 -7.98
C GLU A 180 -0.92 5.14 -7.93
N SER A 181 -1.56 5.03 -9.09
CA SER A 181 -3.02 5.00 -9.24
C SER A 181 -3.42 4.04 -10.35
N ARG A 182 -4.62 3.50 -10.25
CA ARG A 182 -5.23 2.59 -11.21
C ARG A 182 -6.45 3.27 -11.80
N MET A 183 -6.50 3.34 -13.13
CA MET A 183 -7.63 3.82 -13.91
C MET A 183 -8.39 2.64 -14.46
N ILE A 184 -9.67 2.60 -14.25
CA ILE A 184 -10.55 1.55 -14.72
C ILE A 184 -11.68 2.21 -15.51
N LEU A 185 -11.93 1.71 -16.72
CA LEU A 185 -13.08 2.05 -17.55
C LEU A 185 -13.85 0.79 -17.87
N THR A 186 -15.11 0.71 -17.44
CA THR A 186 -16.02 -0.35 -17.82
C THR A 186 -17.01 0.19 -18.84
N VAL A 187 -17.05 -0.43 -20.02
CA VAL A 187 -18.03 -0.18 -21.09
C VAL A 187 -19.13 -1.23 -20.95
N ARG A 188 -20.34 -0.81 -20.66
CA ARG A 188 -21.47 -1.71 -20.42
C ARG A 188 -22.24 -1.96 -21.71
N GLY A 189 -22.65 -3.24 -21.93
CA GLY A 189 -23.43 -3.65 -23.09
C GLY A 189 -22.79 -3.21 -24.40
N LEU A 190 -21.61 -3.73 -24.74
CA LEU A 190 -20.81 -3.34 -25.89
C LEU A 190 -21.62 -3.32 -27.18
N THR A 191 -21.53 -2.23 -27.93
CA THR A 191 -22.11 -2.06 -29.27
C THR A 191 -21.01 -1.86 -30.31
N SER A 192 -21.32 -2.00 -31.59
CA SER A 192 -20.36 -1.74 -32.69
C SER A 192 -19.82 -0.29 -32.69
N GLU A 193 -20.59 0.66 -32.15
CA GLU A 193 -20.20 2.06 -32.01
C GLU A 193 -19.13 2.28 -30.92
N ASP A 194 -19.03 1.36 -29.95
CA ASP A 194 -18.06 1.42 -28.87
C ASP A 194 -16.71 0.84 -29.25
N VAL A 195 -16.63 0.12 -30.36
CA VAL A 195 -15.38 -0.44 -30.89
C VAL A 195 -14.46 0.69 -31.34
N GLY A 196 -13.16 0.61 -30.98
CA GLY A 196 -12.18 1.65 -31.31
C GLY A 196 -11.13 1.84 -30.22
N GLY A 197 -10.41 2.95 -30.31
CA GLY A 197 -9.37 3.28 -29.35
C GLY A 197 -9.89 4.07 -28.14
N TYR A 198 -9.42 3.64 -26.99
CA TYR A 198 -9.60 4.34 -25.71
C TYR A 198 -8.22 4.72 -25.16
N ARG A 199 -8.00 6.00 -24.95
CA ARG A 199 -6.74 6.51 -24.41
C ARG A 199 -6.90 6.80 -22.93
N CYS A 200 -6.04 6.23 -22.10
CA CYS A 200 -5.83 6.71 -20.74
C CYS A 200 -4.80 7.83 -20.77
N VAL A 201 -5.16 8.96 -20.21
CA VAL A 201 -4.33 10.18 -20.18
C VAL A 201 -4.01 10.51 -18.73
N ALA A 202 -2.75 10.80 -18.44
CA ALA A 202 -2.27 11.24 -17.13
C ALA A 202 -1.47 12.54 -17.29
N LYS A 203 -1.87 13.59 -16.55
CA LYS A 203 -1.27 14.90 -16.61
C LYS A 203 -0.93 15.43 -15.24
N ASN A 204 0.32 15.86 -15.03
CA ASN A 204 0.74 16.58 -13.83
C ASN A 204 1.47 17.87 -14.20
N SER A 205 2.05 18.59 -13.23
CA SER A 205 2.80 19.82 -13.46
C SER A 205 4.10 19.65 -14.25
N LEU A 206 4.58 18.42 -14.43
CA LEU A 206 5.83 18.11 -15.12
C LEU A 206 5.60 17.64 -16.55
N GLY A 207 4.39 17.21 -16.90
CA GLY A 207 4.05 16.77 -18.25
C GLY A 207 2.76 15.97 -18.34
N GLU A 208 2.48 15.53 -19.57
CA GLU A 208 1.31 14.75 -19.93
C GLU A 208 1.77 13.53 -20.74
N VAL A 209 1.17 12.39 -20.46
CA VAL A 209 1.42 11.12 -21.15
C VAL A 209 0.09 10.44 -21.41
N ASP A 210 -0.06 9.78 -22.54
CA ASP A 210 -1.20 8.95 -22.86
C ASP A 210 -0.77 7.57 -23.35
N SER A 211 -1.70 6.61 -23.28
CA SER A 211 -1.54 5.27 -23.81
C SER A 211 -2.87 4.76 -24.34
N ILE A 212 -2.84 3.99 -25.44
CA ILE A 212 -4.03 3.57 -26.17
C ILE A 212 -4.29 2.09 -25.93
N ILE A 213 -5.56 1.77 -25.63
CA ILE A 213 -6.13 0.43 -25.63
C ILE A 213 -7.11 0.35 -26.80
N ARG A 214 -6.94 -0.64 -27.67
CA ARG A 214 -7.87 -0.91 -28.76
C ARG A 214 -8.88 -1.97 -28.35
N LEU A 215 -10.15 -1.58 -28.35
CA LEU A 215 -11.29 -2.46 -28.13
C LEU A 215 -11.82 -2.94 -29.48
N TYR A 216 -11.96 -4.25 -29.65
CA TYR A 216 -12.48 -4.85 -30.88
C TYR A 216 -13.55 -5.89 -30.58
N GLU A 217 -14.45 -6.09 -31.53
CA GLU A 217 -15.48 -7.11 -31.48
C GLU A 217 -14.90 -8.51 -31.73
N ILE A 218 -15.25 -9.47 -30.91
CA ILE A 218 -15.02 -10.89 -31.17
C ILE A 218 -16.37 -11.57 -31.43
N PRO A 219 -16.47 -12.51 -32.39
CA PRO A 219 -17.68 -13.26 -32.62
C PRO A 219 -18.08 -13.99 -31.32
N GLY A 220 -19.32 -13.78 -30.88
CA GLY A 220 -19.88 -14.57 -29.79
C GLY A 220 -20.02 -16.05 -30.22
N PRO A 221 -20.22 -16.97 -29.24
CA PRO A 221 -20.45 -18.38 -29.59
C PRO A 221 -21.68 -18.47 -30.46
N THR A 222 -21.47 -18.88 -31.74
CA THR A 222 -22.57 -19.15 -32.64
C THR A 222 -23.31 -20.40 -32.14
N ILE A 223 -24.45 -20.19 -31.47
CA ILE A 223 -25.37 -21.29 -31.18
C ILE A 223 -25.89 -21.72 -32.54
N ARG A 224 -25.26 -22.73 -33.15
CA ARG A 224 -25.87 -23.43 -34.26
C ARG A 224 -27.07 -24.16 -33.69
N ASN A 225 -28.24 -23.58 -33.85
CA ASN A 225 -29.49 -24.30 -33.77
C ASN A 225 -29.55 -25.27 -34.98
N THR A 226 -28.81 -26.36 -34.85
CA THR A 226 -29.10 -27.53 -35.68
C THR A 226 -30.34 -28.15 -35.09
N SER A 227 -31.50 -27.68 -35.52
CA SER A 227 -32.71 -28.50 -35.48
C SER A 227 -32.40 -29.75 -36.31
N PRO A 228 -32.45 -30.95 -35.73
CA PRO A 228 -32.46 -32.14 -36.57
C PRO A 228 -33.82 -32.21 -37.23
N ASP A 229 -33.91 -31.78 -38.48
CA ASP A 229 -35.03 -32.17 -39.36
C ASP A 229 -34.98 -33.69 -39.52
N TYR A 230 -35.64 -34.42 -38.63
CA TYR A 230 -35.95 -35.82 -38.79
C TYR A 230 -37.10 -35.92 -39.82
N LYS A 231 -36.72 -36.01 -41.12
CA LYS A 231 -37.60 -36.60 -42.11
C LYS A 231 -37.66 -38.10 -41.83
N ARG A 232 -38.78 -38.52 -41.31
CA ARG A 232 -39.19 -39.90 -41.15
C ARG A 232 -39.60 -40.42 -42.51
N ASP A 233 -38.69 -41.06 -43.23
CA ASP A 233 -39.04 -41.89 -44.42
C ASP A 233 -39.26 -43.32 -43.90
N GLU A 234 -40.54 -43.70 -43.90
CA GLU A 234 -41.01 -45.07 -43.84
C GLU A 234 -40.55 -45.79 -45.10
N PHE A 235 -39.68 -46.80 -44.97
CA PHE A 235 -39.78 -47.95 -45.92
C PHE A 235 -39.23 -49.21 -45.23
N SER A 236 -40.18 -50.14 -45.08
CA SER A 236 -40.00 -51.53 -44.63
C SER A 236 -39.38 -52.36 -45.71
N THR A 237 -38.45 -53.26 -45.42
CA THR A 237 -38.50 -54.70 -45.68
C THR A 237 -37.16 -55.35 -45.32
N PRO A 238 -37.15 -56.62 -44.82
CA PRO A 238 -35.95 -57.32 -44.38
C PRO A 238 -35.36 -58.21 -45.49
N ILE A 239 -34.03 -58.29 -45.57
CA ILE A 239 -33.36 -59.40 -46.31
C ILE A 239 -32.22 -59.93 -45.43
N GLU A 240 -32.29 -61.24 -45.28
CA GLU A 240 -31.37 -62.16 -44.59
C GLU A 240 -29.95 -62.14 -45.13
N GLY A 241 -28.98 -62.50 -44.28
CA GLY A 241 -27.56 -62.60 -44.45
C GLY A 241 -26.98 -63.44 -45.58
N PRO A 242 -25.72 -63.83 -45.70
CA PRO A 242 -24.96 -64.54 -44.65
C PRO A 242 -23.47 -64.13 -44.49
N ASP A 243 -22.90 -64.66 -43.45
CA ASP A 243 -21.50 -64.98 -43.09
C ASP A 243 -20.37 -64.73 -44.05
N ASN A 244 -19.26 -64.18 -43.55
CA ASN A 244 -17.94 -64.80 -43.50
C ASN A 244 -16.85 -63.73 -43.18
N GLN A 245 -16.21 -63.91 -42.04
CA GLN A 245 -14.85 -64.41 -41.83
C GLN A 245 -13.66 -63.50 -42.20
N PHE A 246 -12.83 -63.29 -41.15
CA PHE A 246 -11.37 -63.21 -41.09
C PHE A 246 -10.65 -61.93 -41.62
N GLY A 247 -9.81 -61.42 -40.70
CA GLY A 247 -8.69 -60.58 -41.03
C GLY A 247 -8.07 -59.89 -39.81
N SER A 248 -7.31 -60.67 -39.04
CA SER A 248 -6.31 -60.15 -38.12
C SER A 248 -5.17 -59.49 -38.84
N ALA A 249 -4.69 -58.35 -38.40
CA ALA A 249 -3.31 -57.87 -38.62
C ALA A 249 -2.99 -56.89 -37.52
N GLU A 250 -2.33 -57.29 -36.50
CA GLU A 250 -0.92 -57.08 -36.12
C GLU A 250 -0.52 -55.59 -35.92
N ARG A 251 -0.17 -55.35 -34.64
CA ARG A 251 0.63 -54.20 -34.18
C ARG A 251 2.07 -54.36 -34.63
N PRO A 252 2.87 -53.31 -34.68
CA PRO A 252 4.17 -53.39 -34.04
C PRO A 252 4.31 -52.47 -32.86
N ASP A 253 4.87 -53.07 -31.82
CA ASP A 253 5.48 -52.54 -30.65
C ASP A 253 6.69 -51.67 -31.04
N ASP A 254 6.87 -50.55 -30.40
CA ASP A 254 8.20 -50.02 -30.13
C ASP A 254 8.26 -49.49 -28.72
N GLU A 255 9.25 -50.07 -28.04
CA GLU A 255 9.61 -49.95 -26.65
C GLU A 255 10.37 -48.66 -26.34
N ASP A 256 10.35 -48.35 -25.03
CA ASP A 256 11.40 -47.69 -24.24
C ASP A 256 11.67 -46.21 -24.38
N GLU A 257 11.30 -45.47 -23.35
CA GLU A 257 12.27 -45.03 -22.34
C GLU A 257 11.55 -44.52 -21.08
N ARG A 258 11.73 -45.24 -20.02
CA ARG A 258 11.48 -44.81 -18.63
C ARG A 258 12.61 -43.93 -18.21
N ASP A 259 12.32 -42.70 -17.81
CA ASP A 259 13.11 -42.05 -16.81
C ASP A 259 12.23 -41.55 -15.66
N SER A 260 12.55 -42.13 -14.56
CA SER A 260 12.06 -41.93 -13.21
C SER A 260 12.39 -40.54 -12.67
N VAL A 261 11.38 -39.75 -12.31
CA VAL A 261 11.49 -38.76 -11.22
C VAL A 261 10.24 -38.92 -10.35
N THR A 262 10.25 -39.90 -9.53
CA THR A 262 9.55 -39.89 -8.24
C THR A 262 10.52 -39.25 -7.27
N ASP A 263 10.13 -38.12 -6.64
CA ASP A 263 10.33 -37.82 -5.23
C ASP A 263 10.01 -36.33 -5.02
N ASN A 264 9.07 -36.11 -4.11
CA ASN A 264 8.72 -34.90 -3.37
C ASN A 264 7.26 -34.43 -3.51
N LEU A 265 6.33 -35.32 -3.18
CA LEU A 265 4.94 -34.95 -2.86
C LEU A 265 4.50 -35.59 -1.53
N GLU A 266 5.32 -35.51 -0.49
CA GLU A 266 4.96 -35.92 0.89
C GLU A 266 5.46 -34.92 1.92
N GLU A 267 5.04 -33.64 1.82
CA GLU A 267 5.26 -32.72 2.97
C GLU A 267 4.22 -31.58 3.04
N LEU A 268 2.96 -31.84 2.69
CA LEU A 268 1.85 -30.90 2.94
C LEU A 268 0.55 -31.59 3.40
N GLN A 269 0.66 -32.69 4.17
CA GLN A 269 -0.51 -33.26 4.87
C GLN A 269 -0.13 -33.52 6.33
N ASN A 270 -0.08 -32.49 7.15
CA ASN A 270 -0.25 -32.61 8.60
C ASN A 270 -0.24 -31.23 9.27
N ILE A 271 -1.26 -30.41 9.03
CA ILE A 271 -1.71 -29.40 10.00
C ILE A 271 -3.25 -29.38 9.95
N SER A 272 -3.85 -30.40 10.48
CA SER A 272 -5.23 -30.36 10.96
C SER A 272 -5.22 -30.86 12.39
N SER A 273 -5.06 -29.96 13.34
CA SER A 273 -5.36 -30.21 14.73
C SER A 273 -6.71 -29.59 15.10
N PRO A 274 -7.47 -30.23 15.97
CA PRO A 274 -8.89 -29.97 16.18
C PRO A 274 -9.11 -28.70 16.99
N LEU A 275 -10.17 -27.98 16.60
CA LEU A 275 -10.75 -26.89 17.37
C LEU A 275 -11.30 -27.46 18.68
N ASP A 276 -10.58 -27.28 19.75
CA ASP A 276 -11.10 -27.45 21.10
C ASP A 276 -12.11 -26.34 21.40
N ASN A 277 -13.32 -26.76 21.69
CA ASN A 277 -14.40 -25.98 22.25
C ASN A 277 -13.97 -25.36 23.58
N ALA A 278 -13.40 -24.17 23.56
CA ALA A 278 -13.23 -23.34 24.73
C ALA A 278 -14.51 -22.56 24.97
N THR A 279 -15.29 -23.03 25.89
CA THR A 279 -16.45 -22.37 26.49
C THR A 279 -16.02 -21.02 27.04
N TYR A 280 -16.37 -19.94 26.33
CA TYR A 280 -16.19 -18.57 26.81
C TYR A 280 -17.17 -18.30 27.96
N LYS A 281 -16.68 -18.42 29.19
CA LYS A 281 -17.35 -17.87 30.35
C LYS A 281 -17.20 -16.36 30.35
N ASN A 282 -18.28 -15.65 30.02
CA ASN A 282 -18.41 -14.22 30.23
C ASN A 282 -18.20 -13.87 31.70
N LYS A 283 -17.00 -13.38 32.02
CA LYS A 283 -16.72 -12.66 33.24
C LYS A 283 -16.72 -11.18 32.86
N THR A 284 -17.86 -10.52 33.02
CA THR A 284 -18.01 -9.08 32.89
C THR A 284 -17.26 -8.43 34.06
N ASP A 285 -16.07 -7.95 33.77
CA ASP A 285 -15.23 -7.22 34.71
C ASP A 285 -15.72 -5.76 34.80
N VAL A 286 -16.47 -5.45 35.85
CA VAL A 286 -16.97 -4.11 36.19
C VAL A 286 -15.82 -3.12 36.44
N GLY A 287 -14.62 -3.63 36.73
CA GLY A 287 -13.41 -2.84 36.97
C GLY A 287 -12.87 -2.08 35.74
N ASP A 288 -13.00 -2.65 34.55
CA ASP A 288 -12.46 -2.04 33.33
C ASP A 288 -13.23 -0.82 32.84
N LYS A 289 -14.55 -0.77 33.05
CA LYS A 289 -15.38 0.38 32.70
C LYS A 289 -15.06 1.61 33.56
N GLN A 290 -14.75 1.41 34.84
CA GLN A 290 -14.41 2.48 35.76
C GLN A 290 -13.00 3.03 35.48
N ASN A 291 -12.07 2.18 35.07
CA ASN A 291 -10.71 2.56 34.70
C ASN A 291 -10.66 3.35 33.40
N PHE A 292 -11.50 2.96 32.41
CA PHE A 292 -11.66 3.68 31.14
C PHE A 292 -12.32 5.06 31.33
N SER A 293 -13.38 5.16 32.14
CA SER A 293 -14.02 6.43 32.48
C SER A 293 -13.08 7.40 33.19
N ASN A 294 -12.25 6.89 34.11
CA ASN A 294 -11.27 7.71 34.84
C ASN A 294 -10.13 8.19 33.91
N LYS A 295 -9.75 7.38 32.91
CA LYS A 295 -8.73 7.75 31.91
C LYS A 295 -9.24 8.86 30.97
N ILE A 296 -10.51 8.80 30.58
CA ILE A 296 -11.16 9.85 29.77
C ILE A 296 -11.29 11.16 30.59
N ARG A 297 -11.71 11.11 31.86
CA ARG A 297 -11.76 12.31 32.72
C ARG A 297 -10.40 12.97 32.86
N LYS A 298 -9.32 12.19 33.02
CA LYS A 298 -7.95 12.74 33.06
C LYS A 298 -7.52 13.44 31.77
N ILE A 299 -7.93 12.94 30.65
CA ILE A 299 -7.63 13.55 29.34
C ILE A 299 -8.42 14.87 29.18
N ILE A 300 -9.69 14.90 29.55
CA ILE A 300 -10.53 16.11 29.48
C ILE A 300 -9.97 17.21 30.41
N ASN A 301 -9.64 16.88 31.67
CA ASN A 301 -9.06 17.84 32.57
C ASN A 301 -7.68 18.35 32.14
N LYS A 302 -6.88 17.52 31.45
CA LYS A 302 -5.60 17.96 30.90
C LYS A 302 -5.78 18.95 29.76
N LEU A 303 -6.78 18.73 28.90
CA LEU A 303 -7.13 19.66 27.80
C LEU A 303 -7.70 20.99 28.30
N GLU A 304 -8.44 20.99 29.43
CA GLU A 304 -8.95 22.21 30.07
C GLU A 304 -7.82 23.05 30.69
N ILE A 305 -6.79 22.42 31.26
CA ILE A 305 -5.63 23.12 31.84
C ILE A 305 -4.74 23.71 30.73
N GLU A 306 -4.59 23.03 29.58
CA GLU A 306 -3.85 23.55 28.42
C GLU A 306 -4.59 24.73 27.76
N GLU A 307 -5.94 24.76 27.83
CA GLU A 307 -6.77 25.87 27.30
C GLU A 307 -6.59 27.15 28.18
N GLU A 308 -6.45 27.03 29.48
CA GLU A 308 -6.20 28.17 30.40
C GLU A 308 -4.78 28.76 30.24
N GLN A 309 -3.80 27.95 29.78
CA GLN A 309 -2.42 28.42 29.59
C GLN A 309 -2.16 29.04 28.19
N LEU A 310 -2.99 28.74 27.20
CA LEU A 310 -2.95 29.33 25.86
C LEU A 310 -3.85 30.57 25.79
N GLY A 311 -3.44 31.65 26.48
CA GLY A 311 -4.14 32.93 26.46
C GLY A 311 -4.54 33.41 25.09
N THR A 312 -5.84 33.51 24.90
CA THR A 312 -6.62 34.37 24.00
C THR A 312 -5.87 35.06 22.85
N ASN A 313 -5.85 34.45 21.64
CA ASN A 313 -6.06 35.19 20.40
C ASN A 313 -6.11 34.24 19.19
N ARG A 314 -7.25 33.57 18.98
CA ARG A 314 -7.75 33.14 17.66
C ARG A 314 -9.13 32.53 17.83
N SER A 315 -10.12 33.23 17.31
CA SER A 315 -11.49 32.77 17.17
C SER A 315 -11.56 31.63 16.16
N TYR A 316 -11.38 30.41 16.64
CA TYR A 316 -11.85 29.22 15.97
C TYR A 316 -13.07 28.73 16.73
N ASP A 317 -14.12 28.37 15.98
CA ASP A 317 -15.38 27.89 16.55
C ASP A 317 -15.17 26.60 17.33
N LEU A 318 -14.87 26.75 18.63
CA LEU A 318 -14.59 25.66 19.58
C LEU A 318 -15.80 24.74 19.77
N HIS A 319 -17.01 25.22 19.48
CA HIS A 319 -18.23 24.38 19.54
C HIS A 319 -18.22 23.28 18.50
N SER A 320 -17.71 23.53 17.30
CA SER A 320 -17.60 22.52 16.23
C SER A 320 -16.56 21.45 16.56
N VAL A 321 -15.43 21.83 17.17
CA VAL A 321 -14.37 20.88 17.55
C VAL A 321 -14.80 20.00 18.73
N ARG A 322 -15.48 20.58 19.74
CA ARG A 322 -16.06 19.80 20.86
C ARG A 322 -17.13 18.80 20.36
N ALA A 323 -18.01 19.21 19.46
CA ALA A 323 -19.02 18.33 18.88
C ALA A 323 -18.39 17.17 18.08
N PHE A 324 -17.28 17.43 17.37
CA PHE A 324 -16.58 16.41 16.58
C PHE A 324 -15.83 15.40 17.47
N ILE A 325 -15.20 15.85 18.54
CA ILE A 325 -14.51 14.97 19.50
C ILE A 325 -15.52 14.12 20.29
N LEU A 326 -16.66 14.69 20.70
CA LEU A 326 -17.72 13.92 21.34
C LEU A 326 -18.35 12.88 20.39
N ALA A 327 -18.55 13.21 19.13
CA ALA A 327 -19.07 12.29 18.12
C ALA A 327 -18.10 11.12 17.84
N LEU A 328 -16.79 11.37 17.82
CA LEU A 328 -15.77 10.33 17.65
C LEU A 328 -15.62 9.40 18.86
N LEU A 329 -15.92 9.90 20.07
CA LEU A 329 -15.86 9.10 21.29
C LEU A 329 -17.14 8.29 21.56
N THR A 330 -18.28 8.67 20.97
CA THR A 330 -19.58 7.98 21.14
C THR A 330 -19.86 6.96 20.03
N ALA A 331 -19.28 7.11 18.84
CA ALA A 331 -19.51 6.22 17.69
C ALA A 331 -19.18 4.72 17.97
N PRO A 332 -18.06 4.35 18.61
CA PRO A 332 -17.77 2.94 18.90
C PRO A 332 -18.63 2.35 20.02
N VAL A 333 -19.18 3.18 20.91
CA VAL A 333 -20.05 2.72 22.05
C VAL A 333 -21.47 2.45 21.55
N ILE A 334 -21.98 3.24 20.61
CA ILE A 334 -23.30 3.05 20.00
C ILE A 334 -23.30 1.80 19.10
N CYS A 335 -22.23 1.52 18.37
CA CYS A 335 -22.11 0.31 17.54
C CYS A 335 -22.05 -0.98 18.39
N HIS A 336 -21.50 -0.90 19.63
CA HIS A 336 -21.46 -2.04 20.55
C HIS A 336 -22.79 -2.26 21.28
N LEU A 337 -23.61 -1.22 21.47
CA LEU A 337 -24.94 -1.33 22.10
C LEU A 337 -26.02 -1.80 21.12
N LEU A 338 -25.88 -1.49 19.81
CA LEU A 338 -26.83 -1.96 18.78
C LEU A 338 -26.66 -3.44 18.43
N ASN A 339 -25.50 -4.05 18.67
CA ASN A 339 -25.28 -5.50 18.51
C ASN A 339 -25.71 -6.35 19.73
N TYR A 340 -26.28 -5.75 20.75
CA TYR A 340 -26.78 -6.46 21.95
C TYR A 340 -28.32 -6.48 22.06
N VAL A 341 -29.03 -5.93 21.07
CA VAL A 341 -30.51 -5.83 21.06
C VAL A 341 -31.13 -6.53 19.83
N THR A 342 -30.34 -7.31 19.07
CA THR A 342 -30.90 -8.23 18.05
C THR A 342 -30.50 -9.68 18.34
#